data_e23c28777666cfeea6ff4eec3b7bf1be
#
_entry.id   e23c28777666cfeea6ff4eec3b7bf1be
#
_cell.length_a   1.000
_cell.length_b   1.000
_cell.length_c   1.000
_cell.angle_alpha   90.00
_cell.angle_beta   90.00
_cell.angle_gamma   90.00
#
_symmetry.space_group_name_H-M   'P 1'
#
loop_
_entity.id
_entity.type
_entity.pdbx_description
1 polymer ?
#
loop_
_entity_poly.entity_id
_entity_poly.type
_entity_poly.pdbx_seq_one_letter_code
_entity_poly.pdbx_strand_id
1 'polypeptide(L)'
;HPDVEWDFTILKSGPLGGDQQMGSRIVDGEIDYLFFFTDPMTLQPHDTDVKALTRLASVENIVFCCNRSTADHIISSPLFLDPTYERTVPDYSNYAKRFENKQVVAEAVESAKKRKKKQ
;
A
#
# COMPACT_ATOMS: atom_id res chain seq x y z
N HIS A 1 -25.09 1.89 8.94
CA HIS A 1 -25.18 3.29 9.42
C HIS A 1 -26.13 4.07 8.51
N PRO A 2 -27.45 4.05 8.75
CA PRO A 2 -28.42 4.69 7.88
C PRO A 2 -28.38 6.23 7.91
N ASP A 3 -27.73 6.80 8.92
CA ASP A 3 -27.63 8.26 9.12
C ASP A 3 -26.36 8.86 8.49
N VAL A 4 -25.55 8.05 7.81
CA VAL A 4 -24.31 8.49 7.16
C VAL A 4 -24.57 8.76 5.69
N GLU A 5 -24.26 9.95 5.24
CA GLU A 5 -24.23 10.30 3.82
C GLU A 5 -22.95 9.75 3.20
N TRP A 6 -23.09 8.91 2.17
CA TRP A 6 -21.97 8.23 1.53
C TRP A 6 -21.60 8.90 0.22
N ASP A 7 -20.35 9.27 0.09
CA ASP A 7 -19.76 9.70 -1.18
C ASP A 7 -18.98 8.54 -1.80
N PHE A 8 -19.34 8.15 -3.01
CA PHE A 8 -18.77 7.01 -3.70
C PHE A 8 -17.87 7.43 -4.86
N THR A 9 -16.65 6.91 -4.86
CA THR A 9 -15.75 6.98 -6.02
C THR A 9 -15.53 5.57 -6.55
N ILE A 10 -15.82 5.35 -7.83
CA ILE A 10 -15.66 4.07 -8.48
C ILE A 10 -14.32 4.06 -9.23
N LEU A 11 -13.46 3.10 -8.89
CA LEU A 11 -12.22 2.84 -9.59
C LEU A 11 -12.40 1.75 -10.66
N LYS A 12 -11.42 1.56 -11.49
CA LYS A 12 -11.40 0.46 -12.46
C LYS A 12 -11.34 -0.89 -11.73
N SER A 13 -11.77 -1.96 -12.40
CA SER A 13 -11.58 -3.31 -11.87
C SER A 13 -10.09 -3.60 -11.67
N GLY A 14 -9.75 -4.51 -10.74
CA GLY A 14 -8.36 -4.84 -10.40
C GLY A 14 -7.49 -5.13 -11.60
N PRO A 15 -7.85 -6.10 -12.48
CA PRO A 15 -7.09 -6.44 -13.67
C PRO A 15 -6.93 -5.32 -14.69
N LEU A 16 -7.77 -4.30 -14.64
CA LEU A 16 -7.75 -3.13 -15.53
C LEU A 16 -7.10 -1.89 -14.89
N GLY A 17 -6.37 -2.06 -13.80
CA GLY A 17 -5.63 -1.00 -13.15
C GLY A 17 -6.26 -0.46 -11.86
N GLY A 18 -7.34 -1.05 -11.37
CA GLY A 18 -7.97 -0.65 -10.10
C GLY A 18 -7.05 -0.81 -8.89
N ASP A 19 -6.24 -1.88 -8.86
CA ASP A 19 -5.27 -2.12 -7.78
C ASP A 19 -4.20 -1.03 -7.75
N GLN A 20 -3.70 -0.59 -8.90
CA GLN A 20 -2.74 0.50 -9.01
C GLN A 20 -3.34 1.84 -8.62
N GLN A 21 -4.57 2.12 -8.99
CA GLN A 21 -5.30 3.32 -8.58
C GLN A 21 -5.48 3.36 -7.05
N MET A 22 -5.85 2.22 -6.45
CA MET A 22 -5.98 2.09 -5.00
C MET A 22 -4.62 2.27 -4.32
N GLY A 23 -3.57 1.63 -4.82
CA GLY A 23 -2.21 1.75 -4.30
C GLY A 23 -1.71 3.19 -4.29
N SER A 24 -1.94 3.92 -5.37
CA SER A 24 -1.59 5.34 -5.46
C SER A 24 -2.30 6.17 -4.38
N ARG A 25 -3.58 5.95 -4.15
CA ARG A 25 -4.35 6.66 -3.12
C ARG A 25 -3.88 6.32 -1.71
N ILE A 26 -3.47 5.07 -1.46
CA ILE A 26 -2.88 4.66 -0.18
C ILE A 26 -1.58 5.44 0.07
N VAL A 27 -0.69 5.49 -0.91
CA VAL A 27 0.60 6.20 -0.82
C VAL A 27 0.39 7.70 -0.60
N ASP A 28 -0.64 8.29 -1.22
CA ASP A 28 -0.97 9.71 -1.08
C ASP A 28 -1.69 10.04 0.26
N GLY A 29 -1.93 9.04 1.11
CA GLY A 29 -2.57 9.24 2.40
C GLY A 29 -4.09 9.47 2.35
N GLU A 30 -4.72 9.12 1.25
CA GLU A 30 -6.15 9.31 1.04
C GLU A 30 -7.01 8.17 1.59
N ILE A 31 -6.40 7.04 1.98
CA ILE A 31 -7.08 5.82 2.43
C ILE A 31 -6.68 5.51 3.86
N ASP A 32 -7.67 5.35 4.73
CA ASP A 32 -7.48 4.95 6.14
C ASP A 32 -7.81 3.49 6.39
N TYR A 33 -8.73 2.93 5.61
CA TYR A 33 -9.21 1.55 5.75
C TYR A 33 -9.20 0.87 4.39
N LEU A 34 -8.66 -0.34 4.33
CA LEU A 34 -8.72 -1.19 3.14
C LEU A 34 -9.37 -2.53 3.50
N PHE A 35 -10.57 -2.76 2.98
CA PHE A 35 -11.26 -4.04 3.06
C PHE A 35 -11.14 -4.71 1.69
N PHE A 36 -10.32 -5.75 1.62
CA PHE A 36 -10.02 -6.41 0.36
C PHE A 36 -10.31 -7.91 0.44
N PHE A 37 -11.49 -8.31 -0.02
CA PHE A 37 -11.94 -9.69 0.01
C PHE A 37 -11.55 -10.39 -1.28
N THR A 38 -10.85 -11.52 -1.16
CA THR A 38 -10.45 -12.35 -2.28
C THR A 38 -10.91 -13.79 -2.05
N ASP A 39 -11.05 -14.56 -3.14
CA ASP A 39 -11.17 -16.01 -3.05
C ASP A 39 -9.74 -16.61 -2.97
N PRO A 40 -9.33 -17.12 -1.80
CA PRO A 40 -7.96 -17.63 -1.63
C PRO A 40 -7.69 -18.93 -2.40
N MET A 41 -8.74 -19.57 -2.88
CA MET A 41 -8.65 -20.86 -3.60
C MET A 41 -8.57 -20.68 -5.11
N THR A 42 -8.87 -19.50 -5.62
CA THR A 42 -8.85 -19.21 -7.07
C THR A 42 -7.66 -18.32 -7.40
N LEU A 43 -6.82 -18.78 -8.33
CA LEU A 43 -5.74 -17.96 -8.86
C LEU A 43 -6.30 -16.81 -9.70
N GLN A 44 -5.84 -15.61 -9.41
CA GLN A 44 -6.20 -14.41 -10.13
C GLN A 44 -5.04 -13.93 -11.00
N PRO A 45 -5.30 -13.41 -12.22
CA PRO A 45 -4.22 -12.94 -13.10
C PRO A 45 -3.46 -11.73 -12.55
N HIS A 46 -4.01 -11.05 -11.53
CA HIS A 46 -3.43 -9.88 -10.89
C HIS A 46 -2.97 -10.12 -9.44
N ASP A 47 -2.68 -11.37 -9.07
CA ASP A 47 -2.25 -11.72 -7.70
C ASP A 47 -1.00 -10.95 -7.25
N THR A 48 -0.08 -10.66 -8.17
CA THR A 48 1.11 -9.85 -7.89
C THR A 48 0.73 -8.42 -7.48
N ASP A 49 -0.25 -7.83 -8.14
CA ASP A 49 -0.75 -6.49 -7.83
C ASP A 49 -1.45 -6.47 -6.46
N VAL A 50 -2.19 -7.53 -6.13
CA VAL A 50 -2.82 -7.71 -4.82
C VAL A 50 -1.77 -7.77 -3.71
N LYS A 51 -0.69 -8.51 -3.91
CA LYS A 51 0.43 -8.57 -2.96
C LYS A 51 1.10 -7.21 -2.78
N ALA A 52 1.30 -6.47 -3.86
CA ALA A 52 1.82 -5.10 -3.80
C ALA A 52 0.90 -4.17 -3.01
N LEU A 53 -0.41 -4.29 -3.20
CA LEU A 53 -1.41 -3.51 -2.49
C LEU A 53 -1.39 -3.78 -0.98
N THR A 54 -1.32 -5.04 -0.57
CA THR A 54 -1.23 -5.42 0.85
C THR A 54 0.06 -4.93 1.49
N ARG A 55 1.17 -4.93 0.74
CA ARG A 55 2.44 -4.37 1.20
C ARG A 55 2.34 -2.87 1.44
N LEU A 56 1.73 -2.13 0.53
CA LEU A 56 1.52 -0.68 0.69
C LEU A 56 0.64 -0.37 1.90
N ALA A 57 -0.41 -1.14 2.13
CA ALA A 57 -1.25 -1.00 3.31
C ALA A 57 -0.45 -1.15 4.61
N SER A 58 0.49 -2.10 4.65
CA SER A 58 1.38 -2.29 5.81
C SER A 58 2.41 -1.17 5.94
N VAL A 59 2.99 -0.71 4.83
CA VAL A 59 3.96 0.39 4.82
C VAL A 59 3.34 1.68 5.36
N GLU A 60 2.12 1.99 4.93
CA GLU A 60 1.41 3.20 5.36
C GLU A 60 0.66 3.04 6.68
N ASN A 61 0.72 1.86 7.29
CA ASN A 61 0.06 1.54 8.55
C ASN A 61 -1.45 1.85 8.55
N ILE A 62 -2.13 1.60 7.45
CA ILE A 62 -3.57 1.71 7.37
C ILE A 62 -4.25 0.45 7.93
N VAL A 63 -5.50 0.57 8.32
CA VAL A 63 -6.30 -0.59 8.74
C VAL A 63 -6.62 -1.45 7.53
N PHE A 64 -6.23 -2.72 7.59
CA PHE A 64 -6.38 -3.65 6.47
C PHE A 64 -7.01 -4.97 6.93
N CYS A 65 -7.95 -5.47 6.16
CA CYS A 65 -8.45 -6.83 6.34
C CYS A 65 -8.77 -7.49 5.00
N CYS A 66 -8.71 -8.82 5.00
CA CYS A 66 -8.99 -9.65 3.82
C CYS A 66 -10.04 -10.74 4.08
N ASN A 67 -10.66 -10.76 5.25
CA ASN A 67 -11.73 -11.69 5.58
C ASN A 67 -12.83 -11.03 6.40
N ARG A 68 -14.00 -11.69 6.42
CA ARG A 68 -15.19 -11.16 7.07
C ARG A 68 -15.05 -11.03 8.60
N SER A 69 -14.44 -12.01 9.25
CA SER A 69 -14.29 -11.96 10.70
C SER A 69 -13.48 -10.76 11.16
N THR A 70 -12.39 -10.46 10.47
CA THR A 70 -11.60 -9.26 10.75
C THR A 70 -12.40 -7.98 10.48
N ALA A 71 -13.14 -7.94 9.37
CA ALA A 71 -14.00 -6.79 9.06
C ALA A 71 -15.05 -6.55 10.15
N ASP A 72 -15.69 -7.60 10.65
CA ASP A 72 -16.68 -7.50 11.74
C ASP A 72 -16.07 -6.89 13.01
N HIS A 73 -14.83 -7.25 13.35
CA HIS A 73 -14.12 -6.69 14.50
C HIS A 73 -13.72 -5.23 14.28
N ILE A 74 -13.32 -4.87 13.05
CA ILE A 74 -12.97 -3.49 12.72
C ILE A 74 -14.19 -2.59 12.84
N ILE A 75 -15.30 -2.94 12.18
CA ILE A 75 -16.51 -2.08 12.17
C ILE A 75 -17.18 -1.98 13.52
N SER A 76 -16.96 -2.94 14.42
CA SER A 76 -17.48 -2.93 15.79
C SER A 76 -16.52 -2.28 16.80
N SER A 77 -15.32 -1.93 16.38
CA SER A 77 -14.34 -1.25 17.23
C SER A 77 -14.79 0.16 17.58
N PRO A 78 -14.56 0.62 18.85
CA PRO A 78 -14.77 2.03 19.19
C PRO A 78 -13.91 3.01 18.39
N LEU A 79 -12.81 2.53 17.79
CA LEU A 79 -11.92 3.35 16.96
C LEU A 79 -12.46 3.55 15.55
N PHE A 80 -13.39 2.69 15.09
CA PHE A 80 -13.93 2.78 13.74
C PHE A 80 -14.71 4.08 13.57
N LEU A 81 -14.32 4.88 12.58
CA LEU A 81 -14.89 6.21 12.29
C LEU A 81 -14.78 7.22 13.46
N ASP A 82 -13.92 6.97 14.44
CA ASP A 82 -13.62 7.94 15.49
C ASP A 82 -12.75 9.08 14.90
N PRO A 83 -13.29 10.31 14.82
CA PRO A 83 -12.56 11.44 14.23
C PRO A 83 -11.38 11.90 15.06
N THR A 84 -11.28 11.46 16.32
CA THR A 84 -10.18 11.81 17.23
C THR A 84 -9.02 10.82 17.17
N TYR A 85 -9.22 9.66 16.54
CA TYR A 85 -8.17 8.67 16.39
C TYR A 85 -7.24 9.03 15.25
N GLU A 86 -5.95 9.11 15.56
CA GLU A 86 -4.88 9.33 14.59
C GLU A 86 -3.98 8.09 14.55
N ARG A 87 -3.91 7.43 13.38
CA ARG A 87 -2.97 6.32 13.23
C ARG A 87 -1.53 6.85 13.22
N THR A 88 -0.61 6.06 13.75
CA THR A 88 0.81 6.34 13.63
C THR A 88 1.24 6.24 12.16
N VAL A 89 1.79 7.31 11.61
CA VAL A 89 2.37 7.31 10.27
C VAL A 89 3.85 6.96 10.41
N PRO A 90 4.31 5.84 9.83
CA PRO A 90 5.71 5.44 9.93
C PRO A 90 6.64 6.43 9.24
N ASP A 91 7.79 6.68 9.86
CA ASP A 91 8.84 7.52 9.29
C ASP A 91 9.91 6.64 8.62
N TYR A 92 9.94 6.69 7.30
CA TYR A 92 10.92 5.98 6.48
C TYR A 92 12.04 6.87 5.95
N SER A 93 12.25 8.04 6.53
CA SER A 93 13.26 9.02 6.09
C SER A 93 14.66 8.41 6.04
N ASN A 94 15.03 7.55 7.01
CA ASN A 94 16.31 6.85 7.02
C ASN A 94 16.44 5.83 5.90
N TYR A 95 15.35 5.22 5.49
CA TYR A 95 15.33 4.30 4.34
C TYR A 95 15.53 5.08 3.04
N ALA A 96 14.84 6.19 2.87
CA ALA A 96 14.99 7.07 1.72
C ALA A 96 16.43 7.58 1.56
N LYS A 97 17.09 7.96 2.67
CA LYS A 97 18.48 8.40 2.67
C LYS A 97 19.48 7.40 2.11
N ARG A 98 19.19 6.10 2.14
CA ARG A 98 20.03 5.07 1.53
C ARG A 98 20.13 5.23 0.02
N PHE A 99 19.10 5.79 -0.61
CA PHE A 99 19.02 6.01 -2.05
C PHE A 99 19.42 7.44 -2.48
N GLU A 100 19.43 8.37 -1.53
CA GLU A 100 19.86 9.76 -1.77
C GLU A 100 21.38 9.88 -1.93
N ASN A 101 22.15 8.89 -1.47
CA ASN A 101 23.59 8.85 -1.69
C ASN A 101 23.89 8.45 -3.15
N LYS A 102 23.38 9.26 -4.07
CA LYS A 102 23.57 9.11 -5.53
C LYS A 102 25.03 9.03 -5.91
N GLN A 103 25.90 9.63 -5.13
CA GLN A 103 27.34 9.64 -5.36
C GLN A 103 27.94 8.24 -5.17
N VAL A 104 27.57 7.53 -4.11
CA VAL A 104 28.04 6.15 -3.87
C VAL A 104 27.56 5.20 -4.95
N VAL A 105 26.31 5.32 -5.37
CA VAL A 105 25.76 4.52 -6.47
C VAL A 105 26.45 4.85 -7.79
N ALA A 106 26.65 6.13 -8.09
CA ALA A 106 27.35 6.56 -9.30
C ALA A 106 28.79 6.04 -9.32
N GLU A 107 29.52 6.14 -8.22
CA GLU A 107 30.89 5.63 -8.09
C GLU A 107 30.95 4.10 -8.24
N ALA A 108 29.98 3.38 -7.67
CA ALA A 108 29.88 1.93 -7.80
C ALA A 108 29.64 1.52 -9.28
N VAL A 109 28.74 2.22 -9.98
CA VAL A 109 28.45 1.99 -11.41
C VAL A 109 29.69 2.30 -12.26
N GLU A 110 30.37 3.40 -11.99
CA GLU A 110 31.60 3.80 -12.69
C GLU A 110 32.72 2.76 -12.50
N SER A 111 32.91 2.29 -11.26
CA SER A 111 33.88 1.25 -10.95
C SER A 111 33.57 -0.08 -11.64
N ALA A 112 32.27 -0.45 -11.72
CA ALA A 112 31.82 -1.66 -12.42
C ALA A 112 32.07 -1.55 -13.94
N LYS A 113 31.85 -0.38 -14.54
CA LYS A 113 32.14 -0.12 -15.95
C LYS A 113 33.63 -0.22 -16.25
N LYS A 114 34.49 0.33 -15.40
CA LYS A 114 35.95 0.25 -15.53
C LYS A 114 36.46 -1.19 -15.44
N ARG A 115 35.88 -2.02 -14.55
CA ARG A 115 36.22 -3.45 -14.45
C ARG A 115 35.86 -4.22 -15.72
N LYS A 116 34.71 -3.95 -16.34
CA LYS A 116 34.32 -4.58 -17.62
C LYS A 116 35.21 -4.19 -18.78
N LYS A 117 35.75 -2.99 -18.81
CA LYS A 117 36.69 -2.54 -19.89
C LYS A 117 38.07 -3.18 -19.79
N LYS A 118 38.47 -3.70 -18.62
CA LYS A 118 39.76 -4.40 -18.40
C LYS A 118 39.71 -5.91 -18.68
N GLN A 119 38.57 -6.46 -18.98
CA GLN A 119 38.37 -7.84 -19.41
C GLN A 119 38.23 -7.86 -20.94
#